data_c53e827d286664dc4ecef1b8f4f8b015
#
_entry.id   c53e827d286664dc4ecef1b8f4f8b015
#
_cell.length_a   1.000
_cell.length_b   1.000
_cell.length_c   1.000
_cell.angle_alpha   90.00
_cell.angle_beta   90.00
_cell.angle_gamma   90.00
#
_symmetry.space_group_name_H-M   'P 1'
#
loop_
_entity.id
_entity.type
_entity.pdbx_description
1 polymer ?
#
loop_
_entity_poly.entity_id
_entity_poly.type
_entity_poly.pdbx_seq_one_letter_code
_entity_poly.pdbx_strand_id
1 'polypeptide(L)'
;MSANQVEPCRVEICHACGGPLIEKRVEKLLRGGVHTAVVEVEAEVCQRCGEQLFRPEIVRRLEEIRVKLANQETAEFVPIGQTFQVSHVEQPTF
;
A
#
# COMPACT_ATOMS: atom_id res chain seq x y z
N MET A 1 6.19 13.60 29.64
CA MET A 1 5.98 13.06 29.23
C MET A 1 5.84 12.53 28.46
N SER A 2 6.06 12.63 28.34
CA SER A 2 5.96 11.99 27.63
C SER A 2 5.77 11.78 26.74
N ALA A 3 5.98 11.71 26.63
CA ALA A 3 5.89 11.39 25.79
C ALA A 3 5.32 11.29 25.20
N ASN A 4 4.96 11.53 25.69
CA ASN A 4 4.28 11.23 25.03
C ASN A 4 3.97 11.51 24.15
N GLN A 5 4.48 11.81 24.41
CA GLN A 5 4.22 11.99 23.45
C GLN A 5 4.04 11.30 22.63
N VAL A 6 3.99 11.19 23.36
CA VAL A 6 3.66 10.23 22.52
C VAL A 6 3.43 10.64 21.13
N GLU A 7 3.48 9.82 20.23
CA GLU A 7 3.48 10.19 18.86
C GLU A 7 2.19 10.80 18.47
N PRO A 8 2.20 12.05 18.03
CA PRO A 8 0.95 12.73 17.71
C PRO A 8 0.21 12.08 16.55
N CYS A 9 0.92 11.38 15.69
CA CYS A 9 0.26 10.79 14.54
C CYS A 9 -0.20 9.38 14.80
N ARG A 10 0.01 8.89 16.01
CA ARG A 10 -0.36 7.52 16.30
C ARG A 10 -1.82 7.42 16.65
N VAL A 11 -2.50 6.44 16.06
CA VAL A 11 -3.90 6.21 16.29
C VAL A 11 -4.03 4.85 16.91
N GLU A 12 -4.75 4.74 18.01
CA GLU A 12 -4.90 3.48 18.71
C GLU A 12 -6.25 2.84 18.49
N ILE A 13 -7.20 3.58 17.95
CA ILE A 13 -8.53 3.08 17.68
C ILE A 13 -8.88 3.37 16.26
N CYS A 14 -9.51 2.43 15.59
CA CYS A 14 -9.92 2.59 14.22
C CYS A 14 -11.02 3.65 14.11
N HIS A 15 -10.83 4.60 13.20
CA HIS A 15 -11.83 5.65 12.99
C HIS A 15 -13.11 5.11 12.39
N ALA A 16 -13.02 4.00 11.64
CA ALA A 16 -14.17 3.48 10.93
C ALA A 16 -15.09 2.69 11.84
N CYS A 17 -14.53 1.88 12.75
CA CYS A 17 -15.37 0.99 13.53
C CYS A 17 -15.06 1.00 15.03
N GLY A 18 -14.04 1.74 15.44
CA GLY A 18 -13.67 1.80 16.85
C GLY A 18 -12.92 0.60 17.36
N GLY A 19 -12.54 -0.32 16.49
CA GLY A 19 -11.80 -1.50 16.90
C GLY A 19 -10.36 -1.22 17.20
N PRO A 20 -9.66 -2.17 17.81
CA PRO A 20 -8.24 -1.96 18.15
C PRO A 20 -7.35 -2.06 16.93
N LEU A 21 -6.31 -1.25 16.92
CA LEU A 21 -5.32 -1.23 15.85
C LEU A 21 -4.05 -1.90 16.32
N ILE A 22 -3.43 -2.68 15.43
CA ILE A 22 -2.10 -3.19 15.70
C ILE A 22 -1.21 -2.87 14.52
N GLU A 23 0.07 -2.77 14.82
CA GLU A 23 1.06 -2.49 13.78
C GLU A 23 1.42 -3.78 13.08
N LYS A 24 1.35 -3.78 11.74
CA LYS A 24 1.66 -4.95 10.94
C LYS A 24 2.36 -4.53 9.68
N ARG A 25 3.13 -5.45 9.12
CA ARG A 25 3.72 -5.25 7.81
C ARG A 25 2.74 -5.77 6.77
N VAL A 26 2.42 -4.94 5.81
CA VAL A 26 1.43 -5.30 4.78
C VAL A 26 2.02 -5.07 3.42
N GLU A 27 1.49 -5.78 2.44
CA GLU A 27 1.86 -5.57 1.05
C GLU A 27 0.90 -4.59 0.44
N LYS A 28 1.45 -3.62 -0.27
CA LYS A 28 0.66 -2.59 -0.93
C LYS A 28 0.97 -2.62 -2.41
N LEU A 29 -0.08 -2.63 -3.23
CA LEU A 29 0.07 -2.61 -4.66
C LEU A 29 -0.03 -1.18 -5.14
N LEU A 30 0.96 -0.75 -5.91
CA LEU A 30 1.00 0.61 -6.45
C LEU A 30 1.00 0.54 -7.95
N ARG A 31 0.32 1.49 -8.57
CA ARG A 31 0.29 1.61 -10.02
C ARG A 31 0.81 2.95 -10.43
N GLY A 32 1.65 2.97 -11.46
CA GLY A 32 2.14 4.19 -12.06
C GLY A 32 2.35 3.96 -13.53
N GLY A 33 1.61 4.69 -14.37
CA GLY A 33 1.72 4.49 -15.80
C GLY A 33 1.35 3.07 -16.15
N VAL A 34 2.27 2.37 -16.84
CA VAL A 34 2.02 0.99 -17.24
C VAL A 34 2.59 -0.01 -16.24
N HIS A 35 3.17 0.47 -15.15
CA HIS A 35 3.86 -0.38 -14.22
C HIS A 35 3.07 -0.57 -12.93
N THR A 36 3.33 -1.69 -12.28
CA THR A 36 2.77 -2.00 -10.99
C THR A 36 3.90 -2.43 -10.07
N ALA A 37 3.86 -2.02 -8.82
CA ALA A 37 4.88 -2.40 -7.86
C ALA A 37 4.21 -2.96 -6.61
N VAL A 38 4.87 -3.93 -6.00
CA VAL A 38 4.45 -4.47 -4.71
C VAL A 38 5.43 -3.93 -3.68
N VAL A 39 4.90 -3.30 -2.64
CA VAL A 39 5.73 -2.67 -1.63
C VAL A 39 5.30 -3.18 -0.27
N GLU A 40 6.27 -3.60 0.53
CA GLU A 40 5.98 -3.97 1.92
C GLU A 40 6.17 -2.75 2.79
N VAL A 41 5.14 -2.39 3.53
CA VAL A 41 5.21 -1.23 4.41
C VAL A 41 4.52 -1.56 5.72
N GLU A 42 4.79 -0.75 6.72
CA GLU A 42 4.15 -0.90 8.01
C GLU A 42 2.89 -0.06 8.05
N ALA A 43 1.85 -0.66 8.60
CA ALA A 43 0.56 0.00 8.70
C ALA A 43 -0.06 -0.37 10.04
N GLU A 44 -1.00 0.44 10.47
CA GLU A 44 -1.83 0.09 11.61
C GLU A 44 -3.10 -0.51 11.08
N VAL A 45 -3.36 -1.75 11.48
CA VAL A 45 -4.45 -2.52 10.92
C VAL A 45 -5.49 -2.78 11.99
N CYS A 46 -6.73 -2.49 11.66
CA CYS A 46 -7.82 -2.73 12.59
C CYS A 46 -8.10 -4.22 12.67
N GLN A 47 -8.16 -4.72 13.90
CA GLN A 47 -8.41 -6.13 14.14
C GLN A 47 -9.84 -6.51 13.85
N ARG A 48 -10.73 -5.53 13.74
CA ARG A 48 -12.14 -5.80 13.58
C ARG A 48 -12.61 -5.65 12.14
N CYS A 49 -12.27 -4.52 11.49
CA CYS A 49 -12.76 -4.27 10.13
C CYS A 49 -11.70 -4.37 9.06
N GLY A 50 -10.42 -4.53 9.45
CA GLY A 50 -9.35 -4.67 8.48
C GLY A 50 -8.85 -3.37 7.89
N GLU A 51 -9.33 -2.24 8.35
CA GLU A 51 -8.89 -0.95 7.84
C GLU A 51 -7.40 -0.77 8.06
N GLN A 52 -6.69 -0.23 7.06
CA GLN A 52 -5.26 0.00 7.15
C GLN A 52 -4.98 1.48 7.17
N LEU A 53 -4.18 1.91 8.15
CA LEU A 53 -3.81 3.31 8.31
C LEU A 53 -2.31 3.43 8.14
N PHE A 54 -1.88 4.39 7.33
CA PHE A 54 -0.47 4.57 7.02
C PHE A 54 0.00 5.90 7.58
N ARG A 55 1.22 5.93 8.09
CA ARG A 55 1.81 7.16 8.58
C ARG A 55 2.14 8.09 7.41
N PRO A 56 2.19 9.40 7.67
CA PRO A 56 2.44 10.35 6.58
C PRO A 56 3.73 10.10 5.82
N GLU A 57 4.80 9.69 6.51
CA GLU A 57 6.06 9.43 5.82
C GLU A 57 5.94 8.22 4.91
N ILE A 58 5.13 7.24 5.29
CA ILE A 58 4.88 6.09 4.43
C ILE A 58 4.11 6.54 3.19
N VAL A 59 3.08 7.36 3.39
CA VAL A 59 2.28 7.86 2.28
C VAL A 59 3.16 8.61 1.29
N ARG A 60 4.06 9.46 1.80
CA ARG A 60 4.96 10.20 0.91
C ARG A 60 5.86 9.26 0.14
N ARG A 61 6.39 8.24 0.79
CA ARG A 61 7.25 7.29 0.10
C ARG A 61 6.49 6.54 -0.98
N LEU A 62 5.26 6.16 -0.70
CA LEU A 62 4.44 5.47 -1.68
C LEU A 62 4.18 6.36 -2.89
N GLU A 63 3.97 7.65 -2.67
CA GLU A 63 3.76 8.58 -3.78
C GLU A 63 5.02 8.73 -4.61
N GLU A 64 6.19 8.78 -3.97
CA GLU A 64 7.44 8.84 -4.71
C GLU A 64 7.61 7.64 -5.61
N ILE A 65 7.31 6.46 -5.08
CA ILE A 65 7.42 5.25 -5.88
C ILE A 65 6.46 5.29 -7.05
N ARG A 66 5.25 5.77 -6.80
CA ARG A 66 4.24 5.85 -7.85
C ARG A 66 4.68 6.77 -8.98
N VAL A 67 5.27 7.91 -8.63
CA VAL A 67 5.77 8.84 -9.63
C VAL A 67 6.90 8.21 -10.44
N LYS A 68 7.81 7.53 -9.76
CA LYS A 68 8.92 6.88 -10.46
C LYS A 68 8.42 5.82 -11.42
N LEU A 69 7.42 5.05 -11.01
CA LEU A 69 6.84 4.06 -11.90
C LEU A 69 6.23 4.72 -13.13
N ALA A 70 5.50 5.81 -12.92
CA ALA A 70 4.84 6.50 -14.01
C ALA A 70 5.85 7.07 -15.00
N ASN A 71 7.01 7.51 -14.49
CA ASN A 71 8.06 8.07 -15.32
C ASN A 71 9.03 7.03 -15.83
N GLN A 72 8.76 5.77 -15.55
CA GLN A 72 9.61 4.64 -15.97
C GLN A 72 11.00 4.69 -15.36
N GLU A 73 11.12 5.27 -14.19
CA GLU A 73 12.39 5.32 -13.46
C GLU A 73 12.43 4.12 -12.52
N THR A 74 12.70 2.96 -13.09
CA THR A 74 12.60 1.72 -12.35
C THR A 74 13.95 1.09 -12.03
N ALA A 75 15.03 1.86 -12.16
CA ALA A 75 16.37 1.31 -11.95
C ALA A 75 16.59 0.76 -10.56
N GLU A 76 15.94 1.34 -9.55
CA GLU A 76 16.06 0.86 -8.17
C GLU A 76 15.09 -0.26 -7.84
N PHE A 77 14.24 -0.66 -8.75
CA PHE A 77 13.22 -1.65 -8.48
C PHE A 77 13.62 -2.97 -9.12
N VAL A 78 13.21 -4.06 -8.48
CA VAL A 78 13.54 -5.40 -8.97
C VAL A 78 12.31 -5.95 -9.69
N PRO A 79 12.44 -6.30 -10.97
CA PRO A 79 11.29 -6.89 -11.66
C PRO A 79 11.02 -8.28 -11.12
N ILE A 80 9.74 -8.57 -10.87
CA ILE A 80 9.35 -9.86 -10.32
C ILE A 80 8.48 -10.65 -11.29
N GLY A 81 8.27 -10.12 -12.49
CA GLY A 81 7.49 -10.84 -13.48
C GLY A 81 7.01 -9.90 -14.54
N GLN A 82 6.14 -10.40 -15.37
CA GLN A 82 5.54 -9.61 -16.44
C GLN A 82 4.04 -9.79 -16.40
N THR A 83 3.34 -8.73 -16.78
CA THR A 83 1.90 -8.76 -16.87
C THR A 83 1.52 -8.59 -18.33
N PHE A 84 0.63 -9.44 -18.79
CA PHE A 84 0.20 -9.39 -20.18
C PHE A 84 -1.26 -9.09 -20.23
N GLN A 85 -1.66 -8.35 -21.24
CA GLN A 85 -3.05 -8.08 -21.50
C GLN A 85 -3.50 -8.93 -22.67
N VAL A 86 -4.62 -9.63 -22.48
CA VAL A 86 -5.23 -10.39 -23.56
C VAL A 86 -6.41 -9.59 -24.05
N SER A 87 -6.39 -9.22 -25.33
CA SER A 87 -7.36 -8.27 -25.84
C SER A 87 -8.76 -8.86 -25.88
N HIS A 88 -8.87 -10.17 -26.05
CA HIS A 88 -10.21 -10.76 -26.14
C HIS A 88 -10.11 -12.24 -25.90
N VAL A 89 -11.02 -12.75 -25.09
CA VAL A 89 -11.11 -14.19 -24.89
C VAL A 89 -12.51 -14.62 -25.28
N GLU A 90 -12.55 -15.50 -26.27
CA GLU A 90 -13.82 -16.02 -26.70
C GLU A 90 -14.30 -17.05 -25.74
N GLN A 91 -15.55 -16.95 -25.34
CA GLN A 91 -16.11 -17.94 -24.47
C GLN A 91 -16.53 -19.14 -25.28
N PRO A 92 -16.25 -20.36 -24.78
CA PRO A 92 -16.70 -21.52 -25.49
C PRO A 92 -18.23 -21.57 -25.51
N THR A 93 -18.78 -22.03 -26.60
CA THR A 93 -20.19 -22.22 -26.69
C THR A 93 -20.48 -23.68 -26.48
N PHE A 94 -21.41 -23.93 -25.63
CA PHE A 94 -21.80 -25.29 -25.34
C PHE A 94 -23.28 -25.45 -25.53
#